data_f8ae23bdd91ab37c50adf81cadeaf9ba
#
_entry.id   f8ae23bdd91ab37c50adf81cadeaf9ba
#
_cell.length_a   1.000
_cell.length_b   1.000
_cell.length_c   1.000
_cell.angle_alpha   90.00
_cell.angle_beta   90.00
_cell.angle_gamma   90.00
#
_symmetry.space_group_name_H-M   'P 1'
#
loop_
_entity.id
_entity.type
_entity.pdbx_description
1 polymer ?
#
loop_
_entity_poly.entity_id
_entity_poly.type
_entity_poly.pdbx_seq_one_letter_code
_entity_poly.pdbx_strand_id
1 'polypeptide(L)'
;MITIDEQTKRLKEIFIGLGYTVELASWNVNSKEIEIHFDSSKDTINKLALLAGNTFLLDILNWKAFGLLLSRFEGPFLHYTSNFEEAKKDEEILLKILEANKKRKLQSFSYPEDMDSDCIQLCDLFNSLGLTTKYSCCGHNEENFYIMFQDEINEVFIKEFLQYISLHKEHTPLVGGLKYWLRKVDGKIKGNWEYVTSTISEANTDAITIRECFFEG
;
A
#
# COMPACT_ATOMS: atom_id res chain seq x y z
N MET A 1 28.23 2.27 19.64
CA MET A 1 28.15 3.14 18.43
C MET A 1 28.06 2.21 17.25
N ILE A 2 27.04 2.32 16.42
CA ILE A 2 26.87 1.47 15.23
C ILE A 2 27.98 1.80 14.22
N THR A 3 28.58 0.79 13.63
CA THR A 3 29.56 0.98 12.53
C THR A 3 28.87 1.12 11.18
N ILE A 4 29.60 1.60 10.18
CA ILE A 4 29.09 1.71 8.80
C ILE A 4 28.71 0.32 8.25
N ASP A 5 29.52 -0.68 8.51
CA ASP A 5 29.27 -2.05 8.05
C ASP A 5 28.00 -2.64 8.69
N GLU A 6 27.79 -2.38 9.99
CA GLU A 6 26.57 -2.80 10.68
C GLU A 6 25.33 -2.07 10.12
N GLN A 7 25.44 -0.77 9.80
CA GLN A 7 24.35 -0.01 9.20
C GLN A 7 24.01 -0.54 7.80
N THR A 8 25.02 -0.78 6.97
CA THR A 8 24.85 -1.36 5.64
C THR A 8 24.16 -2.72 5.69
N LYS A 9 24.60 -3.57 6.62
CA LYS A 9 24.00 -4.89 6.83
C LYS A 9 22.53 -4.80 7.26
N ARG A 10 22.20 -3.90 8.20
CA ARG A 10 20.82 -3.70 8.67
C ARG A 10 19.89 -3.25 7.56
N LEU A 11 20.29 -2.24 6.77
CA LEU A 11 19.50 -1.79 5.63
C LEU A 11 19.26 -2.91 4.63
N LYS A 12 20.29 -3.70 4.31
CA LYS A 12 20.14 -4.89 3.46
C LYS A 12 19.09 -5.85 4.01
N GLU A 13 19.15 -6.17 5.29
CA GLU A 13 18.22 -7.10 5.94
C GLU A 13 16.77 -6.55 5.92
N ILE A 14 16.60 -5.24 6.10
CA ILE A 14 15.29 -4.59 6.03
C ILE A 14 14.72 -4.66 4.62
N PHE A 15 15.50 -4.34 3.58
CA PHE A 15 15.04 -4.45 2.19
C PHE A 15 14.68 -5.88 1.82
N ILE A 16 15.47 -6.87 2.25
CA ILE A 16 15.12 -8.29 2.08
C ILE A 16 13.79 -8.61 2.81
N GLY A 17 13.62 -8.11 4.03
CA GLY A 17 12.39 -8.27 4.80
C GLY A 17 11.16 -7.60 4.15
N LEU A 18 11.36 -6.57 3.36
CA LEU A 18 10.34 -5.91 2.54
C LEU A 18 10.10 -6.64 1.19
N GLY A 19 10.79 -7.77 0.96
CA GLY A 19 10.62 -8.60 -0.23
C GLY A 19 11.42 -8.14 -1.45
N TYR A 20 12.50 -7.36 -1.24
CA TYR A 20 13.45 -7.03 -2.29
C TYR A 20 14.55 -8.08 -2.40
N THR A 21 14.98 -8.38 -3.62
CA THR A 21 16.21 -9.15 -3.86
C THR A 21 17.38 -8.17 -3.90
N VAL A 22 18.30 -8.27 -2.95
CA VAL A 22 19.47 -7.41 -2.88
C VAL A 22 20.68 -8.14 -3.46
N GLU A 23 21.21 -7.64 -4.59
CA GLU A 23 22.40 -8.18 -5.24
C GLU A 23 23.69 -7.76 -4.53
N LEU A 24 23.78 -6.46 -4.19
CA LEU A 24 24.97 -5.89 -3.57
C LEU A 24 24.54 -4.90 -2.48
N ALA A 25 25.26 -4.91 -1.37
CA ALA A 25 25.19 -3.87 -0.34
C ALA A 25 26.60 -3.58 0.13
N SER A 26 27.08 -2.35 -0.03
CA SER A 26 28.43 -1.96 0.25
C SER A 26 28.55 -0.51 0.71
N TRP A 27 29.68 -0.17 1.30
CA TRP A 27 30.11 1.20 1.56
C TRP A 27 31.06 1.66 0.46
N ASN A 28 30.69 2.71 -0.24
CA ASN A 28 31.57 3.36 -1.21
C ASN A 28 32.46 4.40 -0.49
N VAL A 29 33.74 4.11 -0.40
CA VAL A 29 34.72 4.97 0.29
C VAL A 29 34.91 6.32 -0.42
N ASN A 30 34.74 6.37 -1.74
CA ASN A 30 34.97 7.56 -2.53
C ASN A 30 33.80 8.56 -2.41
N SER A 31 32.54 8.09 -2.55
CA SER A 31 31.36 8.91 -2.37
C SER A 31 30.98 9.12 -0.91
N LYS A 32 31.49 8.28 0.00
CA LYS A 32 31.10 8.19 1.42
C LYS A 32 29.62 7.87 1.61
N GLU A 33 29.13 6.91 0.83
CA GLU A 33 27.73 6.49 0.81
C GLU A 33 27.60 4.99 0.96
N ILE A 34 26.48 4.57 1.56
CA ILE A 34 26.00 3.19 1.50
C ILE A 34 25.28 3.04 0.17
N GLU A 35 25.66 2.01 -0.58
CA GLU A 35 25.08 1.66 -1.86
C GLU A 35 24.42 0.29 -1.74
N ILE A 36 23.14 0.21 -2.17
CA ILE A 36 22.39 -1.04 -2.24
C ILE A 36 21.82 -1.20 -3.64
N HIS A 37 22.16 -2.29 -4.29
CA HIS A 37 21.71 -2.64 -5.62
C HIS A 37 20.67 -3.74 -5.52
N PHE A 38 19.56 -3.57 -6.23
CA PHE A 38 18.46 -4.51 -6.28
C PHE A 38 18.45 -5.28 -7.59
N ASP A 39 18.13 -6.56 -7.52
CA ASP A 39 17.86 -7.38 -8.71
C ASP A 39 16.55 -6.92 -9.34
N SER A 40 16.67 -6.34 -10.51
CA SER A 40 15.61 -5.94 -11.41
C SER A 40 14.20 -5.87 -10.82
N SER A 41 13.73 -4.75 -10.44
CA SER A 41 12.33 -4.52 -10.73
C SER A 41 12.17 -3.06 -11.10
N LYS A 42 11.63 -2.85 -12.25
CA LYS A 42 11.12 -1.55 -12.73
C LYS A 42 10.18 -0.91 -11.70
N ASP A 43 9.97 -1.58 -10.56
CA ASP A 43 8.89 -1.37 -9.59
C ASP A 43 9.32 -1.09 -8.16
N THR A 44 10.61 -0.94 -7.87
CA THR A 44 11.11 -0.79 -6.50
C THR A 44 10.43 0.38 -5.75
N ILE A 45 10.29 1.54 -6.38
CA ILE A 45 9.63 2.70 -5.75
C ILE A 45 8.13 2.48 -5.59
N ASN A 46 7.47 1.95 -6.61
CA ASN A 46 6.03 1.68 -6.52
C ASN A 46 5.73 0.63 -5.44
N LYS A 47 6.54 -0.42 -5.37
CA LYS A 47 6.45 -1.41 -4.30
C LYS A 47 6.67 -0.78 -2.94
N LEU A 48 7.68 0.08 -2.78
CA LEU A 48 7.94 0.76 -1.52
C LEU A 48 6.81 1.72 -1.14
N ALA A 49 6.29 2.49 -2.09
CA ALA A 49 5.15 3.39 -1.89
C ALA A 49 3.92 2.63 -1.39
N LEU A 50 3.65 1.48 -1.98
CA LEU A 50 2.56 0.63 -1.55
C LEU A 50 2.76 0.05 -0.16
N LEU A 51 3.95 -0.51 0.10
CA LEU A 51 4.31 -1.02 1.41
C LEU A 51 4.19 0.07 2.48
N ALA A 52 4.46 1.33 2.12
CA ALA A 52 4.28 2.49 3.00
C ALA A 52 2.82 2.89 3.18
N GLY A 53 1.91 2.52 2.28
CA GLY A 53 0.51 2.94 2.32
C GLY A 53 -0.17 2.70 3.66
N ASN A 54 0.05 1.54 4.28
CA ASN A 54 -0.51 1.23 5.61
C ASN A 54 0.04 2.14 6.72
N THR A 55 1.29 2.57 6.63
CA THR A 55 1.89 3.45 7.65
C THR A 55 1.33 4.86 7.56
N PHE A 56 0.95 5.31 6.36
CA PHE A 56 0.27 6.60 6.17
C PHE A 56 -1.15 6.57 6.72
N LEU A 57 -1.91 5.52 6.47
CA LEU A 57 -3.27 5.35 6.99
C LEU A 57 -3.33 5.32 8.51
N LEU A 58 -2.27 4.79 9.14
CA LEU A 58 -2.16 4.72 10.60
C LEU A 58 -1.49 5.97 11.20
N ASP A 59 -1.24 7.03 10.41
CA ASP A 59 -0.50 8.23 10.83
C ASP A 59 0.89 7.96 11.44
N ILE A 60 1.48 6.79 11.14
CA ILE A 60 2.79 6.39 11.67
C ILE A 60 3.93 7.04 10.89
N LEU A 61 3.69 7.35 9.62
CA LEU A 61 4.66 7.92 8.70
C LEU A 61 4.07 9.13 8.01
N ASN A 62 4.85 10.19 7.82
CA ASN A 62 4.44 11.36 7.07
C ASN A 62 5.06 11.39 5.67
N TRP A 63 4.37 12.00 4.70
CA TRP A 63 4.77 12.08 3.31
C TRP A 63 6.12 12.77 3.09
N LYS A 64 6.47 13.75 3.91
CA LYS A 64 7.76 14.45 3.79
C LYS A 64 8.94 13.53 4.09
N ALA A 65 8.83 12.74 5.16
CA ALA A 65 9.86 11.77 5.54
C ALA A 65 9.99 10.67 4.47
N PHE A 66 8.87 10.17 3.97
CA PHE A 66 8.87 9.17 2.91
C PHE A 66 9.40 9.72 1.58
N GLY A 67 9.06 10.95 1.21
CA GLY A 67 9.61 11.62 0.04
C GLY A 67 11.13 11.79 0.10
N LEU A 68 11.69 12.06 1.29
CA LEU A 68 13.14 12.09 1.49
C LEU A 68 13.77 10.71 1.29
N LEU A 69 13.14 9.63 1.78
CA LEU A 69 13.60 8.27 1.52
C LEU A 69 13.57 7.96 0.02
N LEU A 70 12.48 8.29 -0.68
CA LEU A 70 12.37 8.04 -2.12
C LEU A 70 13.44 8.78 -2.94
N SER A 71 13.88 9.96 -2.49
CA SER A 71 14.93 10.73 -3.17
C SER A 71 16.32 10.07 -3.10
N ARG A 72 16.50 8.99 -2.30
CA ARG A 72 17.73 8.21 -2.24
C ARG A 72 17.84 7.13 -3.32
N PHE A 73 16.77 6.92 -4.09
CA PHE A 73 16.77 5.94 -5.15
C PHE A 73 17.20 6.59 -6.46
N GLU A 74 18.20 6.01 -7.13
CA GLU A 74 18.77 6.50 -8.37
C GLU A 74 18.50 5.59 -9.57
N GLY A 75 18.58 6.16 -10.78
CA GLY A 75 18.41 5.46 -12.04
C GLY A 75 16.99 4.92 -12.25
N PRO A 76 16.82 3.81 -12.94
CA PRO A 76 15.52 3.13 -13.05
C PRO A 76 15.14 2.39 -11.76
N PHE A 77 15.48 2.97 -10.59
CA PHE A 77 15.10 2.52 -9.24
C PHE A 77 15.75 1.21 -8.78
N LEU A 78 16.91 0.88 -9.34
CA LEU A 78 17.66 -0.31 -8.97
C LEU A 78 18.76 -0.04 -7.92
N HIS A 79 18.97 1.24 -7.56
CA HIS A 79 20.01 1.62 -6.63
C HIS A 79 19.44 2.51 -5.53
N TYR A 80 19.77 2.21 -4.31
CA TYR A 80 19.58 3.09 -3.15
C TYR A 80 20.96 3.59 -2.71
N THR A 81 21.08 4.90 -2.54
CA THR A 81 22.31 5.55 -2.05
C THR A 81 22.00 6.49 -0.90
N SER A 82 22.82 6.46 0.14
CA SER A 82 22.65 7.33 1.30
C SER A 82 23.94 7.49 2.08
N ASN A 83 24.22 8.69 2.59
CA ASN A 83 25.28 8.85 3.56
C ASN A 83 24.89 8.21 4.90
N PHE A 84 25.87 8.02 5.79
CA PHE A 84 25.68 7.29 7.04
C PHE A 84 24.60 7.87 7.97
N GLU A 85 24.50 9.18 8.08
CA GLU A 85 23.52 9.84 8.95
C GLU A 85 22.09 9.81 8.37
N GLU A 86 21.98 9.89 7.07
CA GLU A 86 20.71 9.74 6.38
C GLU A 86 20.21 8.30 6.41
N ALA A 87 21.12 7.34 6.20
CA ALA A 87 20.85 5.92 6.28
C ALA A 87 20.21 5.49 7.60
N LYS A 88 20.59 6.11 8.72
CA LYS A 88 19.96 5.86 10.03
C LYS A 88 18.49 6.34 10.06
N LYS A 89 18.21 7.49 9.47
CA LYS A 89 16.83 8.01 9.39
C LYS A 89 15.97 7.16 8.46
N ASP A 90 16.56 6.73 7.36
CA ASP A 90 15.90 5.86 6.39
C ASP A 90 15.61 4.48 7.00
N GLU A 91 16.53 3.94 7.83
CA GLU A 91 16.30 2.72 8.60
C GLU A 91 15.04 2.82 9.48
N GLU A 92 14.87 3.93 10.20
CA GLU A 92 13.68 4.13 11.05
C GLU A 92 12.37 4.14 10.22
N ILE A 93 12.40 4.75 9.04
CA ILE A 93 11.24 4.79 8.12
C ILE A 93 10.95 3.39 7.58
N LEU A 94 11.98 2.71 7.08
CA LEU A 94 11.87 1.37 6.51
C LEU A 94 11.41 0.33 7.53
N LEU A 95 11.88 0.43 8.78
CA LEU A 95 11.41 -0.45 9.87
C LEU A 95 9.93 -0.26 10.18
N LYS A 96 9.42 0.98 10.19
CA LYS A 96 7.98 1.25 10.36
C LYS A 96 7.16 0.61 9.25
N ILE A 97 7.63 0.72 8.00
CA ILE A 97 6.99 0.09 6.85
C ILE A 97 7.00 -1.44 7.00
N LEU A 98 8.15 -2.01 7.35
CA LEU A 98 8.30 -3.46 7.54
C LEU A 98 7.40 -4.00 8.67
N GLU A 99 7.31 -3.29 9.79
CA GLU A 99 6.44 -3.68 10.90
C GLU A 99 4.95 -3.59 10.55
N ALA A 100 4.55 -2.53 9.85
CA ALA A 100 3.18 -2.39 9.37
C ALA A 100 2.79 -3.54 8.43
N ASN A 101 3.71 -3.92 7.53
CA ASN A 101 3.48 -5.04 6.61
C ASN A 101 3.44 -6.40 7.29
N LYS A 102 4.28 -6.65 8.30
CA LYS A 102 4.22 -7.89 9.10
C LYS A 102 2.90 -8.05 9.84
N LYS A 103 2.23 -6.95 10.16
CA LYS A 103 0.90 -6.93 10.79
C LYS A 103 -0.23 -7.07 9.77
N ARG A 104 0.06 -6.92 8.47
CA ARG A 104 -0.94 -7.04 7.42
C ARG A 104 -1.37 -8.50 7.30
N LYS A 105 -2.50 -8.80 7.89
CA LYS A 105 -3.17 -10.11 7.76
C LYS A 105 -4.61 -9.83 7.36
N LEU A 106 -5.12 -10.67 6.48
CA LEU A 106 -6.55 -10.68 6.22
C LEU A 106 -7.28 -10.96 7.55
N GLN A 107 -8.16 -10.07 7.93
CA GLN A 107 -8.96 -10.16 9.15
C GLN A 107 -10.42 -10.27 8.77
N SER A 108 -11.19 -10.98 9.58
CA SER A 108 -12.64 -10.95 9.52
C SER A 108 -13.15 -9.94 10.54
N PHE A 109 -14.05 -9.08 10.10
CA PHE A 109 -14.64 -8.03 10.93
C PHE A 109 -16.08 -8.42 11.32
N SER A 110 -16.56 -7.85 12.40
CA SER A 110 -17.97 -7.99 12.78
C SER A 110 -18.80 -6.91 12.08
N TYR A 111 -19.85 -7.34 11.42
CA TYR A 111 -20.77 -6.48 10.70
C TYR A 111 -22.19 -6.56 11.30
N PRO A 112 -23.07 -5.57 11.03
CA PRO A 112 -24.47 -5.66 11.37
C PRO A 112 -25.13 -6.90 10.78
N GLU A 113 -26.14 -7.46 11.45
CA GLU A 113 -26.84 -8.69 11.03
C GLU A 113 -27.58 -8.53 9.69
N ASP A 114 -27.92 -7.30 9.33
CA ASP A 114 -28.60 -6.95 8.08
C ASP A 114 -27.63 -6.63 6.92
N MET A 115 -26.32 -6.84 7.11
CA MET A 115 -25.35 -6.66 6.04
C MET A 115 -25.44 -7.78 5.02
N ASP A 116 -25.43 -7.42 3.74
CA ASP A 116 -25.40 -8.36 2.63
C ASP A 116 -24.15 -9.26 2.70
N SER A 117 -24.38 -10.59 2.78
CA SER A 117 -23.29 -11.58 2.87
C SER A 117 -22.30 -11.50 1.70
N ASP A 118 -22.77 -11.14 0.50
CA ASP A 118 -21.96 -10.98 -0.71
C ASP A 118 -20.98 -9.81 -0.63
N CYS A 119 -21.20 -8.86 0.28
CA CYS A 119 -20.30 -7.72 0.51
C CYS A 119 -19.17 -8.04 1.51
N ILE A 120 -19.33 -9.03 2.38
CA ILE A 120 -18.46 -9.29 3.52
C ILE A 120 -17.01 -9.50 3.08
N GLN A 121 -16.78 -10.31 2.06
CA GLN A 121 -15.43 -10.63 1.59
C GLN A 121 -14.64 -9.39 1.16
N LEU A 122 -15.23 -8.53 0.35
CA LEU A 122 -14.59 -7.28 -0.09
C LEU A 122 -14.44 -6.28 1.05
N CYS A 123 -15.42 -6.20 1.94
CA CYS A 123 -15.31 -5.35 3.13
C CYS A 123 -14.18 -5.79 4.04
N ASP A 124 -14.01 -7.10 4.28
CA ASP A 124 -12.89 -7.66 5.05
C ASP A 124 -11.54 -7.30 4.40
N LEU A 125 -11.42 -7.46 3.08
CA LEU A 125 -10.22 -7.10 2.33
C LEU A 125 -9.91 -5.60 2.45
N PHE A 126 -10.87 -4.73 2.17
CA PHE A 126 -10.69 -3.29 2.25
C PHE A 126 -10.36 -2.84 3.68
N ASN A 127 -11.10 -3.31 4.69
CA ASN A 127 -10.83 -2.99 6.08
C ASN A 127 -9.45 -3.49 6.54
N SER A 128 -9.01 -4.67 6.08
CA SER A 128 -7.67 -5.21 6.36
C SER A 128 -6.56 -4.39 5.72
N LEU A 129 -6.86 -3.68 4.63
CA LEU A 129 -5.97 -2.73 3.97
C LEU A 129 -6.03 -1.32 4.59
N GLY A 130 -6.90 -1.10 5.58
CA GLY A 130 -7.11 0.20 6.21
C GLY A 130 -8.09 1.12 5.46
N LEU A 131 -8.75 0.61 4.41
CA LEU A 131 -9.84 1.28 3.72
C LEU A 131 -11.15 1.03 4.48
N THR A 132 -11.34 1.72 5.60
CA THR A 132 -12.50 1.48 6.47
C THR A 132 -13.81 1.65 5.71
N THR A 133 -14.60 0.58 5.67
CA THR A 133 -15.90 0.56 5.00
C THR A 133 -16.98 1.14 5.91
N LYS A 134 -17.99 1.81 5.33
CA LYS A 134 -19.09 2.46 6.06
C LYS A 134 -20.45 1.89 5.69
N TYR A 135 -20.70 1.73 4.40
CA TYR A 135 -21.92 1.15 3.84
C TYR A 135 -21.57 0.25 2.67
N SER A 136 -22.37 -0.78 2.46
CA SER A 136 -22.24 -1.67 1.32
C SER A 136 -23.62 -2.19 0.88
N CYS A 137 -23.74 -2.51 -0.40
CA CYS A 137 -24.91 -3.16 -0.94
C CYS A 137 -24.51 -4.04 -2.14
N CYS A 138 -25.04 -5.26 -2.19
CA CYS A 138 -24.80 -6.19 -3.29
C CYS A 138 -25.60 -5.88 -4.57
N GLY A 139 -26.47 -4.85 -4.52
CA GLY A 139 -27.32 -4.45 -5.64
C GLY A 139 -28.51 -5.36 -5.88
N HIS A 140 -28.67 -6.46 -5.14
CA HIS A 140 -29.79 -7.42 -5.20
C HIS A 140 -30.18 -7.84 -6.64
N ASN A 141 -29.20 -7.85 -7.57
CA ASN A 141 -29.35 -8.09 -9.02
C ASN A 141 -30.14 -7.03 -9.81
N GLU A 142 -30.51 -5.92 -9.21
CA GLU A 142 -31.26 -4.83 -9.83
C GLU A 142 -30.44 -3.54 -9.96
N GLU A 143 -29.44 -3.35 -9.08
CA GLU A 143 -28.57 -2.18 -9.00
C GLU A 143 -27.11 -2.58 -8.99
N ASN A 144 -26.21 -1.59 -9.06
CA ASN A 144 -24.78 -1.84 -8.96
C ASN A 144 -24.39 -2.31 -7.54
N PHE A 145 -23.44 -3.23 -7.49
CA PHE A 145 -22.72 -3.54 -6.26
C PHE A 145 -21.88 -2.34 -5.85
N TYR A 146 -21.93 -1.92 -4.58
CA TYR A 146 -21.08 -0.85 -4.08
C TYR A 146 -20.63 -1.02 -2.64
N ILE A 147 -19.46 -0.45 -2.32
CA ILE A 147 -18.93 -0.31 -0.97
C ILE A 147 -18.48 1.14 -0.80
N MET A 148 -19.06 1.84 0.15
CA MET A 148 -18.70 3.20 0.52
C MET A 148 -17.70 3.18 1.66
N PHE A 149 -16.64 3.98 1.52
CA PHE A 149 -15.62 4.14 2.55
C PHE A 149 -15.93 5.32 3.49
N GLN A 150 -15.23 5.37 4.63
CA GLN A 150 -15.30 6.50 5.54
C GLN A 150 -14.70 7.77 4.90
N ASP A 151 -15.13 8.95 5.40
CA ASP A 151 -14.92 10.26 4.76
C ASP A 151 -13.44 10.72 4.65
N GLU A 152 -12.47 10.00 5.22
CA GLU A 152 -11.08 10.49 5.41
C GLU A 152 -10.02 9.76 4.55
N ILE A 153 -10.44 9.03 3.52
CA ILE A 153 -9.46 8.31 2.68
C ILE A 153 -8.73 9.30 1.78
N ASN A 154 -7.40 9.32 1.89
CA ASN A 154 -6.54 10.16 1.06
C ASN A 154 -6.57 9.70 -0.41
N GLU A 155 -6.83 10.63 -1.33
CA GLU A 155 -6.83 10.38 -2.77
C GLU A 155 -5.51 9.76 -3.27
N VAL A 156 -4.39 10.14 -2.68
CA VAL A 156 -3.07 9.59 -3.03
C VAL A 156 -3.03 8.10 -2.76
N PHE A 157 -3.55 7.66 -1.61
CA PHE A 157 -3.62 6.24 -1.28
C PHE A 157 -4.47 5.44 -2.29
N ILE A 158 -5.60 5.98 -2.73
CA ILE A 158 -6.45 5.34 -3.74
C ILE A 158 -5.70 5.18 -5.06
N LYS A 159 -4.99 6.22 -5.48
CA LYS A 159 -4.18 6.18 -6.71
C LYS A 159 -3.08 5.12 -6.63
N GLU A 160 -2.36 5.08 -5.52
CA GLU A 160 -1.29 4.12 -5.27
C GLU A 160 -1.83 2.69 -5.18
N PHE A 161 -2.97 2.48 -4.51
CA PHE A 161 -3.66 1.20 -4.45
C PHE A 161 -4.02 0.67 -5.84
N LEU A 162 -4.64 1.51 -6.70
CA LEU A 162 -4.99 1.12 -8.06
C LEU A 162 -3.74 0.85 -8.91
N GLN A 163 -2.72 1.69 -8.80
CA GLN A 163 -1.46 1.53 -9.52
C GLN A 163 -0.77 0.23 -9.15
N TYR A 164 -0.76 -0.14 -7.88
CA TYR A 164 -0.15 -1.39 -7.45
C TYR A 164 -0.84 -2.63 -8.03
N ILE A 165 -2.16 -2.67 -8.00
CA ILE A 165 -2.90 -3.78 -8.60
C ILE A 165 -2.57 -3.90 -10.07
N SER A 166 -2.55 -2.78 -10.81
CA SER A 166 -2.24 -2.77 -12.23
C SER A 166 -0.82 -3.26 -12.55
N LEU A 167 0.12 -3.06 -11.65
CA LEU A 167 1.52 -3.49 -11.80
C LEU A 167 1.73 -4.97 -11.43
N HIS A 168 1.03 -5.48 -10.41
CA HIS A 168 1.20 -6.85 -9.90
C HIS A 168 0.59 -7.92 -10.79
N LYS A 169 -0.45 -7.60 -11.51
CA LYS A 169 -1.22 -8.57 -12.33
C LYS A 169 -1.01 -8.40 -13.82
N GLU A 170 0.15 -7.91 -14.26
CA GLU A 170 0.50 -7.83 -15.70
C GLU A 170 -0.72 -7.53 -16.58
N HIS A 171 -1.49 -6.45 -16.24
CA HIS A 171 -2.62 -5.96 -17.04
C HIS A 171 -4.04 -6.45 -16.68
N THR A 172 -4.28 -7.00 -15.49
CA THR A 172 -5.66 -7.19 -15.06
C THR A 172 -6.05 -6.09 -14.06
N PRO A 173 -6.55 -4.94 -14.52
CA PRO A 173 -7.09 -3.91 -13.62
C PRO A 173 -8.28 -4.49 -12.86
N LEU A 174 -8.66 -3.84 -11.75
CA LEU A 174 -9.94 -4.14 -11.13
C LEU A 174 -11.07 -3.93 -12.16
N VAL A 175 -12.04 -4.82 -12.16
CA VAL A 175 -13.25 -4.69 -12.99
C VAL A 175 -14.09 -3.53 -12.46
N GLY A 176 -14.18 -3.41 -11.13
CA GLY A 176 -14.83 -2.28 -10.47
C GLY A 176 -13.99 -1.01 -10.48
N GLY A 177 -14.65 0.11 -10.27
CA GLY A 177 -14.03 1.43 -10.19
C GLY A 177 -14.12 2.04 -8.81
N LEU A 178 -13.09 2.80 -8.44
CA LEU A 178 -13.13 3.68 -7.28
C LEU A 178 -13.57 5.07 -7.73
N LYS A 179 -14.69 5.56 -7.19
CA LYS A 179 -15.31 6.83 -7.55
C LYS A 179 -15.37 7.75 -6.35
N TYR A 180 -15.16 9.04 -6.57
CA TYR A 180 -15.30 10.06 -5.55
C TYR A 180 -16.60 10.83 -5.72
N TRP A 181 -17.42 10.83 -4.69
CA TRP A 181 -18.72 11.48 -4.68
C TRP A 181 -18.75 12.66 -3.73
N LEU A 182 -19.37 13.75 -4.16
CA LEU A 182 -19.68 14.89 -3.31
C LEU A 182 -21.15 14.80 -2.88
N ARG A 183 -21.39 14.78 -1.58
CA ARG A 183 -22.75 14.78 -1.00
C ARG A 183 -22.93 15.99 -0.09
N LYS A 184 -24.14 16.55 -0.08
CA LYS A 184 -24.51 17.58 0.88
C LYS A 184 -25.13 16.91 2.10
N VAL A 185 -24.44 16.97 3.25
CA VAL A 185 -24.90 16.42 4.52
C VAL A 185 -24.94 17.55 5.54
N ASP A 186 -26.10 17.80 6.14
CA ASP A 186 -26.30 18.86 7.14
C ASP A 186 -25.82 20.24 6.66
N GLY A 187 -26.10 20.57 5.40
CA GLY A 187 -25.70 21.84 4.80
C GLY A 187 -24.23 21.95 4.39
N LYS A 188 -23.38 20.96 4.70
CA LYS A 188 -21.96 20.91 4.35
C LYS A 188 -21.74 19.93 3.18
N ILE A 189 -20.80 20.28 2.29
CA ILE A 189 -20.35 19.37 1.25
C ILE A 189 -19.32 18.42 1.86
N LYS A 190 -19.59 17.11 1.80
CA LYS A 190 -18.68 16.05 2.19
C LYS A 190 -18.38 15.18 0.98
N GLY A 191 -17.14 14.71 0.87
CA GLY A 191 -16.72 13.79 -0.18
C GLY A 191 -16.48 12.39 0.39
N ASN A 192 -16.88 11.37 -0.37
CA ASN A 192 -16.64 9.98 -0.02
C ASN A 192 -16.11 9.23 -1.22
N TRP A 193 -15.16 8.32 -0.98
CA TRP A 193 -14.79 7.32 -1.95
C TRP A 193 -15.75 6.13 -1.89
N GLU A 194 -16.00 5.54 -3.05
CA GLU A 194 -16.88 4.41 -3.23
C GLU A 194 -16.27 3.45 -4.25
N TYR A 195 -16.25 2.17 -3.93
CA TYR A 195 -15.97 1.10 -4.89
C TYR A 195 -17.29 0.65 -5.50
N VAL A 196 -17.34 0.55 -6.82
CA VAL A 196 -18.56 0.19 -7.57
C VAL A 196 -18.24 -0.80 -8.65
N THR A 197 -19.06 -1.85 -8.80
CA THR A 197 -19.09 -2.75 -9.95
C THR A 197 -20.53 -2.95 -10.43
N SER A 198 -20.68 -3.55 -11.62
CA SER A 198 -22.01 -3.82 -12.17
C SER A 198 -22.65 -5.07 -11.59
N THR A 199 -21.86 -6.02 -11.09
CA THR A 199 -22.35 -7.33 -10.63
C THR A 199 -21.57 -7.88 -9.44
N ILE A 200 -22.18 -8.79 -8.67
CA ILE A 200 -21.52 -9.57 -7.61
C ILE A 200 -20.36 -10.41 -8.19
N SER A 201 -20.52 -10.94 -9.40
CA SER A 201 -19.47 -11.75 -10.04
C SER A 201 -18.21 -10.94 -10.30
N GLU A 202 -18.34 -9.69 -10.74
CA GLU A 202 -17.22 -8.76 -10.92
C GLU A 202 -16.60 -8.41 -9.57
N ALA A 203 -17.39 -8.14 -8.54
CA ALA A 203 -16.92 -7.90 -7.19
C ALA A 203 -16.11 -9.08 -6.64
N ASN A 204 -16.54 -10.31 -6.88
CA ASN A 204 -15.82 -11.52 -6.48
C ASN A 204 -14.48 -11.67 -7.24
N THR A 205 -14.45 -11.32 -8.52
CA THR A 205 -13.20 -11.31 -9.32
C THR A 205 -12.21 -10.31 -8.73
N ASP A 206 -12.66 -9.13 -8.39
CA ASP A 206 -11.82 -8.10 -7.76
C ASP A 206 -11.36 -8.51 -6.36
N ALA A 207 -12.21 -9.20 -5.60
CA ALA A 207 -11.84 -9.74 -4.29
C ALA A 207 -10.67 -10.73 -4.39
N ILE A 208 -10.70 -11.63 -5.39
CA ILE A 208 -9.60 -12.57 -5.67
C ILE A 208 -8.34 -11.77 -6.02
N THR A 209 -8.43 -10.82 -6.94
CA THR A 209 -7.30 -9.97 -7.37
C THR A 209 -6.67 -9.23 -6.19
N ILE A 210 -7.48 -8.59 -5.34
CA ILE A 210 -7.00 -7.87 -4.15
C ILE A 210 -6.32 -8.83 -3.18
N ARG A 211 -6.92 -10.00 -2.92
CA ARG A 211 -6.36 -11.00 -2.01
C ARG A 211 -4.99 -11.48 -2.48
N GLU A 212 -4.87 -11.89 -3.74
CA GLU A 212 -3.62 -12.35 -4.32
C GLU A 212 -2.54 -11.27 -4.30
N CYS A 213 -2.89 -10.01 -4.61
CA CYS A 213 -1.94 -8.92 -4.61
C CYS A 213 -1.40 -8.55 -3.22
N PHE A 214 -2.24 -8.62 -2.18
CA PHE A 214 -1.91 -8.03 -0.89
C PHE A 214 -1.72 -9.01 0.25
N PHE A 215 -2.24 -10.23 0.13
CA PHE A 215 -2.28 -11.19 1.25
C PHE A 215 -1.70 -12.57 0.93
N GLU A 216 -1.55 -12.93 -0.34
CA GLU A 216 -1.06 -14.25 -0.78
C GLU A 216 0.25 -14.17 -1.59
N GLY A 217 0.85 -12.99 -1.71
CA GLY A 217 2.12 -12.75 -2.42
C GLY A 217 3.37 -13.06 -1.60
#